data_9f413c72d6ea8047964ed3b84629e6bf
#
_entry.id   9f413c72d6ea8047964ed3b84629e6bf
#
_cell.length_a   1.000
_cell.length_b   1.000
_cell.length_c   1.000
_cell.angle_alpha   90.00
_cell.angle_beta   90.00
_cell.angle_gamma   90.00
#
_symmetry.space_group_name_H-M   'P 1'
#
loop_
_entity.id
_entity.type
_entity.pdbx_description
1 polymer ?
#
loop_
_entity_poly.entity_id
_entity_poly.type
_entity_poly.pdbx_seq_one_letter_code
_entity_poly.pdbx_strand_id
1 'polypeptide(L)'
;MAHSNIRRSAAAALITLAATIGIGIGAGQASAETVVPMDRCWGVSPNIVDQPFSTARLFVTPTGTGRVQAAVRDVSTPWAVFLPGAAYESVGRLDWRNTTTGRAGTTFDTARIGSYVGGPSFALDTGPGHVTFTFSAVNRNALWAIPSTACSGSMQVY
;
A
#
# COMPACT_ATOMS: atom_id res chain seq x y z
N MET A 1 -86.18 -22.93 23.10
CA MET A 1 -85.40 -22.05 23.92
C MET A 1 -83.94 -22.35 23.58
N ALA A 2 -83.32 -21.53 22.78
CA ALA A 2 -81.80 -21.59 22.60
C ALA A 2 -81.41 -20.27 21.94
N HIS A 3 -80.72 -19.44 22.68
CA HIS A 3 -80.20 -18.15 22.23
C HIS A 3 -78.90 -18.34 21.40
N SER A 4 -78.98 -17.89 20.16
CA SER A 4 -77.84 -17.79 19.27
C SER A 4 -77.11 -16.50 19.49
N ASN A 5 -75.89 -16.55 19.97
CA ASN A 5 -74.96 -15.40 20.07
C ASN A 5 -74.05 -15.34 18.84
N ILE A 6 -74.35 -14.44 17.94
CA ILE A 6 -73.50 -14.08 16.79
C ILE A 6 -72.39 -13.17 17.28
N ARG A 7 -71.16 -13.67 17.39
CA ARG A 7 -69.99 -12.85 17.61
C ARG A 7 -69.43 -12.41 16.25
N ARG A 8 -69.51 -11.09 15.99
CA ARG A 8 -68.86 -10.44 14.84
C ARG A 8 -67.36 -10.30 15.15
N SER A 9 -66.54 -11.04 14.43
CA SER A 9 -65.08 -10.87 14.46
C SER A 9 -64.72 -9.75 13.45
N ALA A 10 -64.29 -8.60 13.92
CA ALA A 10 -63.69 -7.56 13.10
C ALA A 10 -62.24 -7.96 12.82
N ALA A 11 -61.93 -8.27 11.58
CA ALA A 11 -60.56 -8.46 11.11
C ALA A 11 -59.93 -7.08 10.86
N ALA A 12 -59.03 -6.66 11.72
CA ALA A 12 -58.21 -5.52 11.53
C ALA A 12 -57.04 -5.92 10.61
N ALA A 13 -57.04 -5.46 9.37
CA ALA A 13 -55.94 -5.57 8.44
C ALA A 13 -54.84 -4.56 8.82
N LEU A 14 -53.77 -5.01 9.45
CA LEU A 14 -52.55 -4.25 9.66
C LEU A 14 -51.76 -4.23 8.36
N ILE A 15 -51.83 -3.14 7.61
CA ILE A 15 -50.92 -2.87 6.49
C ILE A 15 -49.58 -2.41 7.09
N THR A 16 -48.63 -3.31 7.18
CA THR A 16 -47.27 -2.98 7.53
C THR A 16 -46.57 -2.42 6.30
N LEU A 17 -46.47 -1.11 6.21
CA LEU A 17 -45.69 -0.41 5.21
C LEU A 17 -44.22 -0.54 5.60
N ALA A 18 -43.53 -1.55 5.08
CA ALA A 18 -42.09 -1.69 5.22
C ALA A 18 -41.39 -0.64 4.32
N ALA A 19 -41.12 0.53 4.88
CA ALA A 19 -40.19 1.46 4.26
C ALA A 19 -38.76 0.89 4.32
N THR A 20 -38.33 0.20 3.26
CA THR A 20 -36.96 -0.13 3.05
C THR A 20 -36.18 1.13 2.72
N ILE A 21 -35.73 1.84 3.74
CA ILE A 21 -34.70 2.84 3.58
C ILE A 21 -33.44 2.07 3.17
N GLY A 22 -33.18 2.00 1.87
CA GLY A 22 -31.93 1.53 1.31
C GLY A 22 -30.82 2.49 1.73
N ILE A 23 -30.27 2.30 2.92
CA ILE A 23 -28.98 2.88 3.27
C ILE A 23 -27.97 2.18 2.35
N GLY A 24 -27.75 2.77 1.18
CA GLY A 24 -26.58 2.49 0.36
C GLY A 24 -25.34 2.88 1.16
N ILE A 25 -24.96 2.05 2.11
CA ILE A 25 -23.62 2.08 2.66
C ILE A 25 -22.77 1.71 1.46
N GLY A 26 -22.28 2.74 0.74
CA GLY A 26 -21.13 2.57 -0.13
C GLY A 26 -20.04 2.01 0.78
N ALA A 27 -19.91 0.70 0.79
CA ALA A 27 -18.76 0.04 1.35
C ALA A 27 -17.58 0.55 0.53
N GLY A 28 -17.03 1.70 0.95
CA GLY A 28 -15.70 2.10 0.51
C GLY A 28 -14.87 0.87 0.75
N GLN A 29 -14.41 0.24 -0.31
CA GLN A 29 -13.51 -0.89 -0.21
C GLN A 29 -12.33 -0.36 0.60
N ALA A 30 -12.26 -0.75 1.86
CA ALA A 30 -11.07 -0.54 2.67
C ALA A 30 -9.96 -1.26 1.92
N SER A 31 -9.17 -0.50 1.18
CA SER A 31 -8.08 -1.02 0.38
C SER A 31 -7.04 -1.53 1.34
N ALA A 32 -7.08 -2.84 1.62
CA ALA A 32 -6.10 -3.47 2.49
C ALA A 32 -4.72 -3.36 1.83
N GLU A 33 -3.75 -2.89 2.60
CA GLU A 33 -2.37 -2.89 2.20
C GLU A 33 -1.90 -4.33 1.96
N THR A 34 -1.25 -4.56 0.85
CA THR A 34 -0.65 -5.85 0.49
C THR A 34 0.86 -5.76 0.59
N VAL A 35 1.47 -6.70 1.26
CA VAL A 35 2.93 -6.83 1.31
C VAL A 35 3.37 -7.72 0.16
N VAL A 36 4.13 -7.15 -0.76
CA VAL A 36 4.73 -7.88 -1.88
C VAL A 36 6.11 -8.36 -1.44
N PRO A 37 6.32 -9.68 -1.35
CA PRO A 37 7.66 -10.21 -1.13
C PRO A 37 8.53 -9.89 -2.35
N MET A 38 9.76 -9.46 -2.09
CA MET A 38 10.75 -9.15 -3.12
C MET A 38 11.99 -9.99 -2.90
N ASP A 39 12.72 -10.25 -3.97
CA ASP A 39 14.11 -10.67 -3.83
C ASP A 39 14.85 -9.61 -3.00
N ARG A 40 15.79 -10.08 -2.16
CA ARG A 40 16.42 -9.16 -1.20
C ARG A 40 17.24 -8.07 -1.89
N CYS A 41 16.86 -6.82 -1.69
CA CYS A 41 17.69 -5.67 -2.01
C CYS A 41 18.72 -5.45 -0.89
N TRP A 42 19.96 -5.29 -1.28
CA TRP A 42 21.02 -4.84 -0.37
C TRP A 42 21.37 -3.39 -0.67
N GLY A 43 21.29 -2.55 0.33
CA GLY A 43 21.76 -1.17 0.28
C GLY A 43 22.75 -0.93 1.41
N VAL A 44 23.71 -0.09 1.16
CA VAL A 44 24.69 0.34 2.17
C VAL A 44 24.36 1.78 2.55
N SER A 45 24.33 2.06 3.85
CA SER A 45 24.27 3.43 4.34
C SER A 45 25.53 4.19 3.89
N PRO A 46 25.39 5.44 3.44
CA PRO A 46 26.56 6.29 3.16
C PRO A 46 27.30 6.68 4.44
N ASN A 47 26.80 6.32 5.60
CA ASN A 47 27.47 6.46 6.88
C ASN A 47 28.17 5.16 7.20
N ILE A 48 29.49 5.16 7.25
CA ILE A 48 30.36 3.97 7.44
C ILE A 48 30.01 3.18 8.72
N VAL A 49 29.39 3.81 9.69
CA VAL A 49 29.02 3.23 10.99
C VAL A 49 27.67 2.51 10.99
N ASP A 50 26.84 2.71 9.97
CA ASP A 50 25.53 2.06 9.86
C ASP A 50 25.69 0.66 9.24
N GLN A 51 24.85 -0.24 9.70
CA GLN A 51 24.77 -1.56 9.10
C GLN A 51 24.15 -1.49 7.70
N PRO A 52 24.55 -2.37 6.77
CA PRO A 52 23.85 -2.51 5.50
C PRO A 52 22.39 -2.81 5.77
N PHE A 53 21.48 -2.08 5.13
CA PHE A 53 20.08 -2.45 5.18
C PHE A 53 19.75 -3.51 4.14
N SER A 54 18.77 -4.33 4.43
CA SER A 54 18.16 -5.19 3.43
C SER A 54 16.66 -5.02 3.51
N THR A 55 16.03 -4.75 2.37
CA THR A 55 14.57 -4.81 2.26
C THR A 55 14.16 -5.99 1.40
N ALA A 56 13.14 -6.69 1.82
CA ALA A 56 12.55 -7.81 1.10
C ALA A 56 11.05 -7.62 0.92
N ARG A 57 10.53 -6.42 1.16
CA ARG A 57 9.10 -6.13 1.14
C ARG A 57 8.81 -4.80 0.47
N LEU A 58 7.81 -4.82 -0.41
CA LEU A 58 7.18 -3.63 -0.94
C LEU A 58 5.75 -3.58 -0.41
N PHE A 59 5.39 -2.50 0.25
CA PHE A 59 4.06 -2.27 0.81
C PHE A 59 3.21 -1.58 -0.26
N VAL A 60 2.15 -2.23 -0.71
CA VAL A 60 1.32 -1.73 -1.79
C VAL A 60 -0.11 -1.54 -1.30
N THR A 61 -0.59 -0.31 -1.36
CA THR A 61 -1.95 0.08 -1.00
C THR A 61 -2.72 0.46 -2.26
N PRO A 62 -3.80 -0.23 -2.61
CA PRO A 62 -4.68 0.19 -3.70
C PRO A 62 -5.28 1.57 -3.41
N THR A 63 -5.26 2.47 -4.39
CA THR A 63 -5.84 3.82 -4.30
C THR A 63 -6.99 4.04 -5.29
N GLY A 64 -7.29 3.04 -6.10
CA GLY A 64 -8.36 3.01 -7.10
C GLY A 64 -8.14 1.87 -8.09
N THR A 65 -9.06 1.68 -9.02
CA THR A 65 -8.93 0.64 -10.05
C THR A 65 -7.64 0.82 -10.86
N GLY A 66 -6.74 -0.16 -10.78
CA GLY A 66 -5.44 -0.12 -11.45
C GLY A 66 -4.46 0.92 -10.92
N ARG A 67 -4.76 1.57 -9.79
CA ARG A 67 -3.89 2.57 -9.14
C ARG A 67 -3.44 2.09 -7.79
N VAL A 68 -2.17 2.23 -7.51
CA VAL A 68 -1.58 1.79 -6.24
C VAL A 68 -0.56 2.80 -5.73
N GLN A 69 -0.42 2.86 -4.41
CA GLN A 69 0.71 3.48 -3.72
C GLN A 69 1.65 2.38 -3.28
N ALA A 70 2.88 2.39 -3.76
CA ALA A 70 3.91 1.44 -3.38
C ALA A 70 4.95 2.15 -2.50
N ALA A 71 5.36 1.53 -1.39
CA ALA A 71 6.30 2.13 -0.45
C ALA A 71 7.31 1.11 0.07
N VAL A 72 8.55 1.53 0.19
CA VAL A 72 9.58 0.82 0.96
C VAL A 72 9.58 1.41 2.36
N ARG A 73 9.48 0.58 3.41
CA ARG A 73 9.36 1.06 4.79
C ARG A 73 10.38 0.47 5.76
N ASP A 74 11.18 -0.48 5.30
CA ASP A 74 12.06 -1.27 6.17
C ASP A 74 13.46 -0.67 6.35
N VAL A 75 13.64 0.61 6.00
CA VAL A 75 14.93 1.27 6.02
C VAL A 75 15.01 2.28 7.16
N SER A 76 16.07 2.22 7.94
CA SER A 76 16.35 3.20 9.01
C SER A 76 17.84 3.30 9.26
N THR A 77 18.26 4.41 9.87
CA THR A 77 19.60 4.59 10.41
C THR A 77 19.50 4.87 11.92
N PRO A 78 19.69 3.86 12.77
CA PRO A 78 19.56 4.01 14.21
C PRO A 78 20.47 5.08 14.81
N TRP A 79 21.62 5.31 14.20
CA TRP A 79 22.59 6.33 14.64
C TRP A 79 22.09 7.77 14.54
N ALA A 80 21.05 8.02 13.71
CA ALA A 80 20.46 9.35 13.60
C ALA A 80 19.74 9.82 14.90
N VAL A 81 19.49 8.92 15.85
CA VAL A 81 19.01 9.27 17.21
C VAL A 81 20.07 10.06 17.95
N PHE A 82 21.32 9.64 17.86
CA PHE A 82 22.45 10.22 18.60
C PHE A 82 23.24 11.25 17.78
N LEU A 83 23.23 11.08 16.47
CA LEU A 83 23.94 11.90 15.50
C LEU A 83 22.96 12.38 14.43
N PRO A 84 22.32 13.55 14.60
CA PRO A 84 21.34 14.07 13.62
C PRO A 84 21.91 14.20 12.21
N GLY A 85 23.25 14.38 12.06
CA GLY A 85 23.96 14.37 10.78
C GLY A 85 24.10 12.99 10.12
N ALA A 86 23.76 11.89 10.83
CA ALA A 86 23.79 10.55 10.26
C ALA A 86 22.56 10.25 9.37
N ALA A 87 21.53 11.11 9.38
CA ALA A 87 20.45 10.99 8.42
C ALA A 87 20.96 11.23 6.99
N TYR A 88 20.48 10.41 6.04
CA TYR A 88 20.88 10.49 4.64
C TYR A 88 19.65 10.46 3.71
N GLU A 89 19.86 10.75 2.44
CA GLU A 89 18.83 10.64 1.41
C GLU A 89 18.91 9.28 0.70
N SER A 90 17.76 8.70 0.46
CA SER A 90 17.60 7.52 -0.41
C SER A 90 16.77 7.93 -1.63
N VAL A 91 17.42 8.00 -2.77
CA VAL A 91 16.76 8.25 -4.06
C VAL A 91 16.35 6.91 -4.64
N GLY A 92 15.10 6.57 -4.47
CA GLY A 92 14.50 5.34 -4.96
C GLY A 92 14.07 5.44 -6.42
N ARG A 93 14.28 4.37 -7.16
CA ARG A 93 13.73 4.14 -8.50
C ARG A 93 12.88 2.88 -8.45
N LEU A 94 11.65 2.98 -8.94
CA LEU A 94 10.74 1.86 -9.10
C LEU A 94 10.35 1.72 -10.57
N ASP A 95 10.81 0.65 -11.19
CA ASP A 95 10.37 0.21 -12.51
C ASP A 95 9.22 -0.77 -12.33
N TRP A 96 8.17 -0.64 -13.14
CA TRP A 96 7.03 -1.55 -13.09
C TRP A 96 6.59 -1.97 -14.49
N ARG A 97 6.02 -3.17 -14.59
CA ARG A 97 5.45 -3.70 -15.83
C ARG A 97 4.20 -4.52 -15.54
N ASN A 98 3.09 -4.11 -16.13
CA ASN A 98 1.85 -4.89 -16.14
C ASN A 98 1.95 -5.92 -17.28
N THR A 99 2.12 -7.18 -16.94
CA THR A 99 2.31 -8.27 -17.91
C THR A 99 1.01 -8.66 -18.60
N THR A 100 -0.16 -8.27 -18.05
CA THR A 100 -1.47 -8.51 -18.65
C THR A 100 -1.77 -7.52 -19.76
N THR A 101 -1.44 -6.24 -19.56
CA THR A 101 -1.75 -5.17 -20.53
C THR A 101 -0.57 -4.73 -21.36
N GLY A 102 0.66 -5.12 -20.99
CA GLY A 102 1.90 -4.68 -21.61
C GLY A 102 2.38 -3.29 -21.20
N ARG A 103 1.60 -2.55 -20.39
CA ARG A 103 2.01 -1.22 -19.88
C ARG A 103 3.22 -1.34 -18.97
N ALA A 104 4.09 -0.36 -19.03
CA ALA A 104 5.26 -0.26 -18.17
C ALA A 104 5.58 1.19 -17.85
N GLY A 105 6.33 1.42 -16.79
CA GLY A 105 6.78 2.76 -16.43
C GLY A 105 7.90 2.73 -15.41
N THR A 106 8.49 3.90 -15.20
CA THR A 106 9.51 4.16 -14.19
C THR A 106 9.10 5.38 -13.39
N THR A 107 9.30 5.32 -12.09
CA THR A 107 9.07 6.46 -11.20
C THR A 107 10.20 6.59 -10.20
N PHE A 108 10.38 7.78 -9.66
CA PHE A 108 11.42 8.12 -8.70
C PHE A 108 10.79 8.80 -7.50
N ASP A 109 11.35 8.56 -6.34
CA ASP A 109 11.05 9.31 -5.12
C ASP A 109 12.28 9.41 -4.23
N THR A 110 12.35 10.45 -3.43
CA THR A 110 13.46 10.72 -2.52
C THR A 110 12.95 10.75 -1.10
N ALA A 111 13.46 9.86 -0.25
CA ALA A 111 13.15 9.82 1.16
C ALA A 111 14.37 10.17 2.00
N ARG A 112 14.13 10.89 3.11
CA ARG A 112 15.14 11.08 4.14
C ARG A 112 15.10 9.91 5.10
N ILE A 113 16.19 9.19 5.19
CA ILE A 113 16.37 8.06 6.10
C ILE A 113 16.93 8.58 7.41
N GLY A 114 16.19 8.37 8.48
CA GLY A 114 16.54 8.79 9.84
C GLY A 114 16.40 7.64 10.83
N SER A 115 16.24 7.97 12.11
CA SER A 115 16.07 7.00 13.19
C SER A 115 14.77 6.20 13.11
N TYR A 116 13.75 6.74 12.44
CA TYR A 116 12.50 6.03 12.22
C TYR A 116 12.56 5.25 10.91
N VAL A 117 11.93 4.08 10.89
CA VAL A 117 11.80 3.29 9.66
C VAL A 117 11.01 4.06 8.61
N GLY A 118 11.49 4.04 7.39
CA GLY A 118 10.88 4.75 6.27
C GLY A 118 11.55 4.36 4.96
N GLY A 119 11.18 5.07 3.89
CA GLY A 119 11.76 4.87 2.57
C GLY A 119 10.95 5.57 1.50
N PRO A 120 11.38 5.47 0.24
CA PRO A 120 10.69 6.05 -0.91
C PRO A 120 9.29 5.47 -1.10
N SER A 121 8.39 6.30 -1.64
CA SER A 121 6.98 6.00 -1.83
C SER A 121 6.51 6.48 -3.21
N PHE A 122 5.82 5.63 -3.95
CA PHE A 122 5.56 5.80 -5.38
C PHE A 122 4.07 5.68 -5.67
N ALA A 123 3.49 6.70 -6.32
CA ALA A 123 2.13 6.61 -6.85
C ALA A 123 2.18 6.05 -8.28
N LEU A 124 1.43 4.99 -8.55
CA LEU A 124 1.48 4.25 -9.80
C LEU A 124 0.07 4.11 -10.41
N ASP A 125 -0.02 4.29 -11.72
CA ASP A 125 -1.20 3.94 -12.53
C ASP A 125 -0.80 2.78 -13.47
N THR A 126 -0.84 1.58 -12.93
CA THR A 126 -0.41 0.37 -13.64
C THR A 126 -1.51 -0.21 -14.53
N GLY A 127 -2.78 0.20 -14.31
CA GLY A 127 -3.95 -0.53 -14.75
C GLY A 127 -4.12 -1.87 -14.01
N PRO A 128 -5.32 -2.48 -14.10
CA PRO A 128 -5.56 -3.79 -13.51
C PRO A 128 -4.75 -4.87 -14.25
N GLY A 129 -4.33 -5.91 -13.52
CA GLY A 129 -3.56 -7.02 -14.07
C GLY A 129 -2.40 -7.46 -13.19
N HIS A 130 -1.61 -8.41 -13.69
CA HIS A 130 -0.42 -8.88 -13.00
C HIS A 130 0.75 -7.91 -13.23
N VAL A 131 1.27 -7.33 -12.14
CA VAL A 131 2.31 -6.30 -12.19
C VAL A 131 3.58 -6.82 -11.54
N THR A 132 4.69 -6.67 -12.25
CA THR A 132 6.04 -6.89 -11.72
C THR A 132 6.66 -5.55 -11.35
N PHE A 133 7.39 -5.52 -10.26
CA PHE A 133 8.11 -4.35 -9.74
C PHE A 133 9.59 -4.66 -9.64
N THR A 134 10.43 -3.69 -9.97
CA THR A 134 11.88 -3.74 -9.72
C THR A 134 12.28 -2.45 -9.03
N PHE A 135 12.77 -2.57 -7.82
CA PHE A 135 13.22 -1.43 -7.00
C PHE A 135 14.73 -1.38 -6.92
N SER A 136 15.29 -0.18 -6.99
CA SER A 136 16.68 0.13 -6.69
C SER A 136 16.76 1.51 -6.05
N ALA A 137 17.85 1.82 -5.35
CA ALA A 137 18.04 3.11 -4.73
C ALA A 137 19.50 3.57 -4.82
N VAL A 138 19.70 4.88 -4.70
CA VAL A 138 21.00 5.49 -4.43
C VAL A 138 20.91 6.18 -3.07
N ASN A 139 21.69 5.70 -2.13
CA ASN A 139 21.79 6.28 -0.79
C ASN A 139 22.93 7.29 -0.79
N ARG A 140 22.64 8.53 -0.39
CA ARG A 140 23.64 9.62 -0.45
C ARG A 140 23.63 10.50 0.78
N ASN A 141 24.80 10.98 1.15
CA ASN A 141 25.01 12.06 2.09
C ASN A 141 25.83 13.18 1.42
N ALA A 142 26.37 14.11 2.21
CA ALA A 142 27.17 15.22 1.68
C ALA A 142 28.51 14.80 1.05
N LEU A 143 28.99 13.60 1.35
CA LEU A 143 30.34 13.15 0.97
C LEU A 143 30.34 12.16 -0.21
N TRP A 144 29.35 11.24 -0.25
CA TRP A 144 29.29 10.19 -1.27
C TRP A 144 27.87 9.70 -1.53
N ALA A 145 27.76 8.94 -2.61
CA ALA A 145 26.55 8.26 -3.03
C ALA A 145 26.84 6.79 -3.32
N ILE A 146 26.06 5.89 -2.76
CA ILE A 146 26.24 4.45 -2.87
C ILE A 146 24.96 3.83 -3.45
N PRO A 147 25.01 3.14 -4.60
CA PRO A 147 23.87 2.44 -5.16
C PRO A 147 23.53 1.16 -4.37
N SER A 148 22.25 0.84 -4.28
CA SER A 148 21.78 -0.46 -3.82
C SER A 148 21.77 -1.49 -4.96
N THR A 149 21.69 -2.77 -4.61
CA THR A 149 21.29 -3.80 -5.58
C THR A 149 19.82 -3.64 -5.95
N ALA A 150 19.43 -4.07 -7.15
CA ALA A 150 18.04 -4.14 -7.53
C ALA A 150 17.35 -5.38 -6.94
N CYS A 151 16.08 -5.26 -6.65
CA CYS A 151 15.24 -6.37 -6.21
C CYS A 151 13.89 -6.34 -6.91
N SER A 152 13.27 -7.51 -7.06
CA SER A 152 12.06 -7.66 -7.84
C SER A 152 11.00 -8.46 -7.09
N GLY A 153 9.73 -8.14 -7.37
CA GLY A 153 8.58 -8.85 -6.87
C GLY A 153 7.39 -8.65 -7.79
N SER A 154 6.28 -9.31 -7.51
CA SER A 154 5.07 -9.17 -8.33
C SER A 154 3.80 -9.35 -7.52
N MET A 155 2.70 -8.77 -8.01
CA MET A 155 1.36 -8.97 -7.45
C MET A 155 0.27 -8.77 -8.50
N GLN A 156 -0.95 -9.17 -8.13
CA GLN A 156 -2.16 -8.84 -8.89
C GLN A 156 -2.70 -7.48 -8.42
N VAL A 157 -2.92 -6.56 -9.34
CA VAL A 157 -3.61 -5.27 -9.15
C VAL A 157 -5.02 -5.36 -9.73
N TYR A 158 -6.03 -4.85 -9.02
CA TYR A 158 -7.44 -4.91 -9.39
C TYR A 158 -8.01 -3.55 -9.78
#